data_3e1b0c22cc4d8a56a93c86d9b406ce81
#
_entry.id   3e1b0c22cc4d8a56a93c86d9b406ce81
#
_cell.length_a   1.000
_cell.length_b   1.000
_cell.length_c   1.000
_cell.angle_alpha   90.00
_cell.angle_beta   90.00
_cell.angle_gamma   90.00
#
_symmetry.space_group_name_H-M   'P 1'
#
loop_
_entity.id
_entity.type
_entity.pdbx_description
1 polymer ?
#
loop_
_entity_poly.entity_id
_entity_poly.type
_entity_poly.pdbx_seq_one_letter_code
_entity_poly.pdbx_strand_id
1 'polypeptide(L)'
;MIGWSWPPCLTRRLSVGAVIVATLAAGPVALAQDAAAWLARAAQAARTLNYTGTLVYHHSGNVETSRLIHLAEGGQEYEKLTSLDGPAREVVRSKDEVRCYFPDAKIVRVDPRTFRNAFPALTLEQQQTLSRYYEFKRIKGERVAGLAAEVVRFEPKDGMRYGHMFWSDAATGLLLKARLLTEKGDVVEQFAFTDINLNAKIDREMVKPSWTAAPPDWQIKHVAATEVVRHQTGWSASKLPPGFMKIMEGYRTLRDKRYPVAHLVFSDGLVAVSVFIEPLFATPVETGPSQQGGLNVYSMKTDEYLVTVLGEAPPATVRQIAQSVGKR
;
A
#
# COMPACT_ATOMS: atom_id res chain seq x y z
N MET A 1 6.54 -74.76 34.33
CA MET A 1 8.00 -75.07 34.13
C MET A 1 8.68 -73.73 33.93
N ILE A 2 9.67 -73.47 34.83
CA ILE A 2 10.70 -72.41 34.82
C ILE A 2 10.16 -70.97 34.70
N GLY A 3 9.93 -70.23 35.69
CA GLY A 3 10.54 -69.82 36.92
C GLY A 3 11.79 -69.00 36.74
N TRP A 4 11.70 -67.63 36.69
CA TRP A 4 12.83 -66.78 37.08
C TRP A 4 12.32 -65.53 37.82
N SER A 5 12.75 -65.54 39.10
CA SER A 5 12.58 -64.54 40.13
C SER A 5 13.54 -63.38 39.95
N TRP A 6 13.07 -62.18 40.16
CA TRP A 6 13.86 -60.96 40.31
C TRP A 6 14.22 -60.75 41.77
N PRO A 7 15.45 -60.31 42.10
CA PRO A 7 15.81 -59.84 43.45
C PRO A 7 15.44 -58.37 43.67
N PRO A 8 15.21 -57.97 44.90
CA PRO A 8 14.79 -56.61 45.25
C PRO A 8 15.97 -55.69 45.60
N CYS A 9 15.68 -54.41 45.66
CA CYS A 9 16.37 -53.30 46.33
C CYS A 9 17.42 -52.50 45.56
N LEU A 10 17.02 -51.24 45.28
CA LEU A 10 17.71 -50.14 45.98
C LEU A 10 16.95 -48.82 45.69
N THR A 11 16.32 -48.30 46.74
CA THR A 11 15.74 -46.97 46.81
C THR A 11 16.82 -45.92 46.69
N ARG A 12 16.87 -45.20 45.56
CA ARG A 12 17.65 -43.98 45.42
C ARG A 12 16.68 -42.82 45.31
N ARG A 13 16.60 -42.02 46.34
CA ARG A 13 15.88 -40.73 46.31
C ARG A 13 16.53 -39.83 45.30
N LEU A 14 15.84 -39.58 44.19
CA LEU A 14 16.18 -38.51 43.25
C LEU A 14 15.40 -37.27 43.69
N SER A 15 16.11 -36.27 44.14
CA SER A 15 15.65 -34.92 44.36
C SER A 15 15.15 -34.36 43.03
N VAL A 16 13.85 -34.10 42.97
CA VAL A 16 13.19 -33.40 41.84
C VAL A 16 13.63 -31.94 41.95
N GLY A 17 14.67 -31.60 41.16
CA GLY A 17 14.94 -30.19 40.86
C GLY A 17 13.85 -29.67 39.97
N ALA A 18 13.06 -28.69 40.48
CA ALA A 18 12.08 -27.96 39.70
C ALA A 18 12.84 -27.15 38.64
N VAL A 19 12.82 -27.63 37.40
CA VAL A 19 13.21 -26.83 36.25
C VAL A 19 12.08 -25.82 36.02
N ILE A 20 12.28 -24.59 36.46
CA ILE A 20 11.44 -23.46 36.08
C ILE A 20 11.74 -23.21 34.61
N VAL A 21 10.89 -23.72 33.72
CA VAL A 21 10.84 -23.31 32.32
C VAL A 21 10.27 -21.89 32.32
N ALA A 22 11.14 -20.90 32.28
CA ALA A 22 10.76 -19.53 32.03
C ALA A 22 10.26 -19.46 30.56
N THR A 23 8.96 -19.56 30.38
CA THR A 23 8.33 -19.20 29.11
C THR A 23 8.52 -17.68 28.94
N LEU A 24 9.54 -17.29 28.18
CA LEU A 24 9.68 -15.95 27.66
C LEU A 24 8.46 -15.68 26.78
N ALA A 25 7.42 -15.10 27.38
CA ALA A 25 6.33 -14.51 26.61
C ALA A 25 6.96 -13.42 25.72
N ALA A 26 6.97 -13.63 24.42
CA ALA A 26 7.39 -12.61 23.47
C ALA A 26 6.49 -11.39 23.70
N GLY A 27 7.05 -10.35 24.33
CA GLY A 27 6.32 -9.14 24.71
C GLY A 27 5.91 -8.33 23.46
N PRO A 28 5.05 -7.32 23.60
CA PRO A 28 4.54 -6.49 22.50
C PRO A 28 5.65 -5.83 21.66
N VAL A 29 6.85 -5.67 22.22
CA VAL A 29 8.02 -5.13 21.51
C VAL A 29 8.54 -6.11 20.45
N ALA A 30 8.56 -7.41 20.71
CA ALA A 30 9.00 -8.42 19.75
C ALA A 30 8.06 -8.51 18.54
N LEU A 31 6.76 -8.43 18.78
CA LEU A 31 5.74 -8.43 17.69
C LEU A 31 5.82 -7.17 16.82
N ALA A 32 6.13 -6.02 17.40
CA ALA A 32 6.32 -4.78 16.65
C ALA A 32 7.57 -4.85 15.75
N GLN A 33 8.68 -5.40 16.25
CA GLN A 33 9.90 -5.63 15.48
C GLN A 33 9.66 -6.62 14.34
N ASP A 34 8.89 -7.68 14.57
CA ASP A 34 8.51 -8.66 13.56
C ASP A 34 7.70 -8.03 12.42
N ALA A 35 6.71 -7.19 12.73
CA ALA A 35 5.91 -6.49 11.74
C ALA A 35 6.76 -5.54 10.88
N ALA A 36 7.60 -4.73 11.51
CA ALA A 36 8.48 -3.79 10.83
C ALA A 36 9.53 -4.51 9.95
N ALA A 37 10.12 -5.59 10.46
CA ALA A 37 11.09 -6.40 9.73
C ALA A 37 10.45 -7.06 8.49
N TRP A 38 9.23 -7.59 8.64
CA TRP A 38 8.50 -8.18 7.54
C TRP A 38 8.20 -7.13 6.45
N LEU A 39 7.68 -5.97 6.82
CA LEU A 39 7.39 -4.87 5.89
C LEU A 39 8.66 -4.37 5.18
N ALA A 40 9.77 -4.23 5.91
CA ALA A 40 11.05 -3.83 5.33
C ALA A 40 11.57 -4.84 4.31
N ARG A 41 11.45 -6.15 4.61
CA ARG A 41 11.82 -7.24 3.70
C ARG A 41 10.98 -7.21 2.42
N ALA A 42 9.65 -7.05 2.54
CA ALA A 42 8.76 -6.95 1.40
C ALA A 42 9.08 -5.72 0.52
N ALA A 43 9.32 -4.56 1.14
CA ALA A 43 9.69 -3.34 0.44
C ALA A 43 11.06 -3.46 -0.25
N GLN A 44 12.03 -4.13 0.37
CA GLN A 44 13.33 -4.38 -0.22
C GLN A 44 13.22 -5.31 -1.43
N ALA A 45 12.50 -6.42 -1.31
CA ALA A 45 12.27 -7.36 -2.40
C ALA A 45 11.62 -6.70 -3.61
N ALA A 46 10.58 -5.87 -3.38
CA ALA A 46 9.91 -5.13 -4.45
C ALA A 46 10.83 -4.19 -5.23
N ARG A 47 11.89 -3.65 -4.59
CA ARG A 47 12.82 -2.71 -5.22
C ARG A 47 14.02 -3.35 -5.89
N THR A 48 14.41 -4.56 -5.47
CA THR A 48 15.70 -5.14 -5.87
C THR A 48 15.59 -6.37 -6.74
N LEU A 49 14.42 -7.02 -6.77
CA LEU A 49 14.24 -8.22 -7.56
C LEU A 49 13.84 -7.90 -8.99
N ASN A 50 14.31 -8.73 -9.91
CA ASN A 50 13.86 -8.74 -11.29
C ASN A 50 12.80 -9.83 -11.46
N TYR A 51 11.63 -9.48 -11.97
CA TYR A 51 10.56 -10.43 -12.14
C TYR A 51 9.59 -10.04 -13.26
N THR A 52 8.95 -11.06 -13.83
CA THR A 52 7.78 -10.89 -14.70
C THR A 52 6.62 -11.67 -14.14
N GLY A 53 5.41 -11.20 -14.37
CA GLY A 53 4.23 -11.93 -13.92
C GLY A 53 2.93 -11.38 -14.47
N THR A 54 1.88 -12.15 -14.30
CA THR A 54 0.51 -11.73 -14.55
C THR A 54 -0.18 -11.53 -13.23
N LEU A 55 -0.76 -10.37 -13.04
CA LEU A 55 -1.49 -10.02 -11.82
C LEU A 55 -2.95 -9.71 -12.15
N VAL A 56 -3.80 -10.03 -11.20
CA VAL A 56 -5.22 -9.68 -11.21
C VAL A 56 -5.47 -8.69 -10.09
N TYR A 57 -6.12 -7.59 -10.42
CA TYR A 57 -6.58 -6.58 -9.47
C TYR A 57 -8.10 -6.57 -9.43
N HIS A 58 -8.64 -6.81 -8.24
CA HIS A 58 -10.07 -6.80 -7.97
C HIS A 58 -10.43 -5.60 -7.10
N HIS A 59 -11.27 -4.72 -7.59
CA HIS A 59 -11.74 -3.53 -6.88
C HIS A 59 -13.15 -3.13 -7.37
N SER A 60 -14.01 -2.68 -6.49
CA SER A 60 -15.37 -2.18 -6.84
C SER A 60 -16.21 -3.11 -7.71
N GLY A 61 -16.05 -4.42 -7.57
CA GLY A 61 -16.72 -5.39 -8.44
C GLY A 61 -16.10 -5.54 -9.84
N ASN A 62 -15.06 -4.76 -10.17
CA ASN A 62 -14.30 -4.90 -11.41
C ASN A 62 -13.09 -5.81 -11.19
N VAL A 63 -12.69 -6.49 -12.25
CA VAL A 63 -11.50 -7.32 -12.32
C VAL A 63 -10.66 -6.84 -13.48
N GLU A 64 -9.40 -6.51 -13.22
CA GLU A 64 -8.42 -6.10 -14.23
C GLU A 64 -7.24 -7.07 -14.20
N THR A 65 -6.86 -7.58 -15.37
CA THR A 65 -5.69 -8.44 -15.54
C THR A 65 -4.59 -7.68 -16.25
N SER A 66 -3.38 -7.74 -15.71
CA SER A 66 -2.23 -7.03 -16.27
C SER A 66 -0.98 -7.89 -16.25
N ARG A 67 -0.11 -7.70 -17.23
CA ARG A 67 1.26 -8.23 -17.23
C ARG A 67 2.21 -7.17 -16.67
N LEU A 68 3.01 -7.58 -15.71
CA LEU A 68 4.04 -6.75 -15.10
C LEU A 68 5.42 -7.26 -15.45
N ILE A 69 6.31 -6.36 -15.82
CA ILE A 69 7.75 -6.57 -15.93
C ILE A 69 8.43 -5.57 -15.01
N HIS A 70 9.26 -6.05 -14.09
CA HIS A 70 10.03 -5.21 -13.16
C HIS A 70 11.52 -5.50 -13.30
N LEU A 71 12.30 -4.46 -13.57
CA LEU A 71 13.75 -4.49 -13.68
C LEU A 71 14.37 -3.53 -12.67
N ALA A 72 15.20 -4.05 -11.79
CA ALA A 72 16.07 -3.29 -10.91
C ALA A 72 17.51 -3.36 -11.44
N GLU A 73 18.06 -2.23 -11.86
CA GLU A 73 19.39 -2.15 -12.45
C GLU A 73 20.08 -0.83 -12.09
N GLY A 74 21.32 -0.90 -11.63
CA GLY A 74 22.10 0.28 -11.27
C GLY A 74 21.47 1.14 -10.15
N GLY A 75 20.74 0.50 -9.23
CA GLY A 75 20.03 1.21 -8.15
C GLY A 75 18.77 1.95 -8.62
N GLN A 76 18.34 1.70 -9.86
CA GLN A 76 17.12 2.26 -10.45
C GLN A 76 16.12 1.16 -10.74
N GLU A 77 14.85 1.54 -10.82
CA GLU A 77 13.75 0.65 -11.07
C GLU A 77 12.99 1.07 -12.32
N TYR A 78 12.69 0.09 -13.14
CA TYR A 78 11.92 0.21 -14.38
C TYR A 78 10.78 -0.77 -14.31
N GLU A 79 9.59 -0.30 -14.64
CA GLU A 79 8.40 -1.14 -14.65
C GLU A 79 7.61 -0.92 -15.92
N LYS A 80 7.07 -2.00 -16.45
CA LYS A 80 6.10 -1.97 -17.54
C LYS A 80 4.89 -2.80 -17.13
N LEU A 81 3.73 -2.15 -17.08
CA LEU A 81 2.45 -2.79 -16.82
C LEU A 81 1.59 -2.68 -18.08
N THR A 82 1.12 -3.81 -18.58
CA THR A 82 0.28 -3.88 -19.78
C THR A 82 -1.05 -4.52 -19.42
N SER A 83 -2.17 -3.85 -19.69
CA SER A 83 -3.51 -4.44 -19.54
C SER A 83 -3.68 -5.60 -20.52
N LEU A 84 -4.23 -6.72 -20.03
CA LEU A 84 -4.52 -7.91 -20.81
C LEU A 84 -6.02 -8.05 -21.11
N ASP A 85 -6.86 -7.27 -20.47
CA ASP A 85 -8.30 -7.18 -20.67
C ASP A 85 -8.77 -5.72 -20.68
N GLY A 86 -10.01 -5.50 -21.12
CA GLY A 86 -10.59 -4.17 -21.24
C GLY A 86 -9.90 -3.29 -22.27
N PRO A 87 -10.03 -1.95 -22.16
CA PRO A 87 -9.36 -1.00 -23.04
C PRO A 87 -7.84 -1.11 -22.97
N ALA A 88 -7.18 -1.09 -24.12
CA ALA A 88 -5.72 -1.20 -24.19
C ALA A 88 -5.06 -0.08 -23.38
N ARG A 89 -4.18 -0.46 -22.44
CA ARG A 89 -3.42 0.46 -21.61
C ARG A 89 -2.04 -0.11 -21.32
N GLU A 90 -1.03 0.74 -21.44
CA GLU A 90 0.32 0.42 -21.01
C GLU A 90 0.85 1.54 -20.08
N VAL A 91 1.39 1.15 -18.95
CA VAL A 91 2.04 2.07 -18.01
C VAL A 91 3.52 1.71 -17.97
N VAL A 92 4.36 2.66 -18.35
CA VAL A 92 5.82 2.51 -18.24
C VAL A 92 6.33 3.48 -17.20
N ARG A 93 7.01 2.94 -16.21
CA ARG A 93 7.61 3.70 -15.13
C ARG A 93 9.13 3.65 -15.27
N SER A 94 9.75 4.81 -15.30
CA SER A 94 11.20 4.97 -15.32
C SER A 94 11.67 5.79 -14.12
N LYS A 95 12.97 6.11 -14.07
CA LYS A 95 13.58 6.90 -13.00
C LYS A 95 12.82 8.21 -12.70
N ASP A 96 12.48 8.94 -13.75
CA ASP A 96 12.08 10.35 -13.64
C ASP A 96 10.60 10.58 -13.94
N GLU A 97 9.93 9.61 -14.61
CA GLU A 97 8.58 9.79 -15.10
C GLU A 97 7.76 8.49 -15.15
N VAL A 98 6.45 8.65 -15.19
CA VAL A 98 5.49 7.59 -15.50
C VAL A 98 4.76 7.99 -16.76
N ARG A 99 4.79 7.11 -17.77
CA ARG A 99 4.05 7.29 -19.03
C ARG A 99 2.88 6.30 -19.08
N CYS A 100 1.70 6.83 -19.26
CA CYS A 100 0.50 6.01 -19.48
C CYS A 100 0.07 6.16 -20.94
N TYR A 101 0.06 5.08 -21.67
CA TYR A 101 -0.35 4.98 -23.07
C TYR A 101 -1.78 4.49 -23.13
N PHE A 102 -2.63 5.19 -23.88
CA PHE A 102 -4.03 4.86 -24.16
C PHE A 102 -4.23 4.78 -25.66
N PRO A 103 -3.92 3.62 -26.29
CA PRO A 103 -3.93 3.49 -27.74
C PRO A 103 -5.26 3.83 -28.39
N ASP A 104 -6.36 3.36 -27.82
CA ASP A 104 -7.71 3.58 -28.34
C ASP A 104 -8.08 5.08 -28.37
N ALA A 105 -7.57 5.84 -27.40
CA ALA A 105 -7.78 7.28 -27.32
C ALA A 105 -6.68 8.09 -28.03
N LYS A 106 -5.62 7.43 -28.53
CA LYS A 106 -4.43 8.06 -29.11
C LYS A 106 -3.80 9.12 -28.16
N ILE A 107 -3.68 8.77 -26.89
CA ILE A 107 -3.17 9.66 -25.86
C ILE A 107 -1.99 9.02 -25.14
N VAL A 108 -0.90 9.78 -24.97
CA VAL A 108 0.16 9.49 -23.99
C VAL A 108 0.06 10.52 -22.88
N ARG A 109 -0.13 10.05 -21.67
CA ARG A 109 -0.07 10.89 -20.47
C ARG A 109 1.32 10.71 -19.84
N VAL A 110 2.03 11.80 -19.63
CA VAL A 110 3.34 11.84 -18.98
C VAL A 110 3.21 12.52 -17.64
N ASP A 111 3.45 11.77 -16.59
CA ASP A 111 3.44 12.26 -15.21
C ASP A 111 4.87 12.26 -14.67
N PRO A 112 5.40 13.37 -14.13
CA PRO A 112 6.68 13.36 -13.45
C PRO A 112 6.58 12.49 -12.19
N ARG A 113 7.63 11.73 -11.91
CA ARG A 113 7.69 10.84 -10.73
C ARG A 113 7.95 11.65 -9.46
N THR A 114 6.97 12.43 -9.03
CA THR A 114 7.09 13.30 -7.85
C THR A 114 6.94 12.58 -6.52
N PHE A 115 6.20 11.48 -6.47
CA PHE A 115 6.02 10.69 -5.26
C PHE A 115 5.94 9.20 -5.57
N ARG A 116 6.78 8.46 -4.92
CA ARG A 116 6.67 7.03 -4.87
C ARG A 116 5.88 6.67 -3.61
N ASN A 117 4.61 6.32 -3.75
CA ASN A 117 3.93 5.51 -2.75
C ASN A 117 4.46 4.08 -2.90
N ALA A 118 5.74 3.86 -2.54
CA ALA A 118 6.24 2.50 -2.39
C ALA A 118 5.52 1.94 -1.15
N PHE A 119 4.68 0.98 -1.34
CA PHE A 119 4.11 0.21 -0.24
C PHE A 119 5.18 -0.78 0.28
N PRO A 120 5.40 -0.85 1.59
CA PRO A 120 4.94 0.07 2.64
C PRO A 120 5.86 1.30 2.76
N ALA A 121 5.27 2.50 2.80
CA ALA A 121 6.01 3.76 2.94
C ALA A 121 6.10 4.19 4.43
N LEU A 122 6.69 3.35 5.26
CA LEU A 122 6.81 3.59 6.71
C LEU A 122 8.00 4.47 7.06
N THR A 123 7.78 5.56 7.79
CA THR A 123 8.84 6.25 8.51
C THR A 123 9.32 5.42 9.71
N LEU A 124 10.50 5.72 10.25
CA LEU A 124 10.99 5.04 11.46
C LEU A 124 10.02 5.17 12.64
N GLU A 125 9.41 6.34 12.80
CA GLU A 125 8.43 6.59 13.86
C GLU A 125 7.16 5.75 13.64
N GLN A 126 6.66 5.65 12.43
CA GLN A 126 5.52 4.80 12.09
C GLN A 126 5.84 3.31 12.32
N GLN A 127 7.04 2.84 11.98
CA GLN A 127 7.46 1.46 12.28
C GLN A 127 7.40 1.16 13.78
N GLN A 128 7.86 2.09 14.63
CA GLN A 128 7.87 1.93 16.09
C GLN A 128 6.46 1.97 16.70
N THR A 129 5.54 2.70 16.07
CA THR A 129 4.19 2.91 16.61
C THR A 129 3.12 2.01 15.98
N LEU A 130 3.45 1.29 14.90
CA LEU A 130 2.50 0.46 14.14
C LEU A 130 1.74 -0.53 15.05
N SER A 131 2.42 -1.17 15.99
CA SER A 131 1.83 -2.13 16.93
C SER A 131 0.84 -1.51 17.91
N ARG A 132 0.82 -0.19 18.08
CA ARG A 132 -0.18 0.50 18.92
C ARG A 132 -1.56 0.49 18.24
N TYR A 133 -1.59 0.50 16.91
CA TYR A 133 -2.82 0.68 16.12
C TYR A 133 -3.24 -0.56 15.36
N TYR A 134 -2.31 -1.49 15.15
CA TYR A 134 -2.56 -2.79 14.52
C TYR A 134 -2.08 -3.94 15.40
N GLU A 135 -2.82 -5.02 15.38
CA GLU A 135 -2.36 -6.33 15.81
C GLU A 135 -1.73 -7.04 14.63
N PHE A 136 -0.48 -7.46 14.77
CA PHE A 136 0.23 -8.23 13.77
C PHE A 136 0.09 -9.72 14.05
N LYS A 137 -0.40 -10.47 13.05
CA LYS A 137 -0.58 -11.92 13.15
C LYS A 137 0.10 -12.62 11.99
N ARG A 138 0.92 -13.62 12.28
CA ARG A 138 1.37 -14.60 11.29
C ARG A 138 0.30 -15.67 11.15
N ILE A 139 -0.10 -15.97 9.92
CA ILE A 139 -1.09 -16.98 9.59
C ILE A 139 -0.38 -18.16 8.94
N LYS A 140 -1.00 -19.34 8.98
CA LYS A 140 -0.46 -20.52 8.28
C LYS A 140 -0.18 -20.17 6.82
N GLY A 141 1.01 -20.54 6.35
CA GLY A 141 1.44 -20.29 4.98
C GLY A 141 0.51 -20.93 3.95
N GLU A 142 0.40 -20.30 2.82
CA GLU A 142 -0.41 -20.71 1.67
C GLU A 142 0.47 -20.77 0.42
N ARG A 143 -0.14 -21.05 -0.73
CA ARG A 143 0.53 -20.96 -2.04
C ARG A 143 -0.12 -19.85 -2.86
N VAL A 144 0.71 -19.03 -3.52
CA VAL A 144 0.28 -18.00 -4.47
C VAL A 144 1.11 -18.13 -5.74
N ALA A 145 0.48 -18.19 -6.89
CA ALA A 145 1.14 -18.37 -8.18
C ALA A 145 2.17 -19.53 -8.18
N GLY A 146 1.84 -20.63 -7.49
CA GLY A 146 2.74 -21.80 -7.38
C GLY A 146 3.85 -21.69 -6.32
N LEU A 147 4.12 -20.50 -5.76
CA LEU A 147 5.16 -20.28 -4.76
C LEU A 147 4.63 -20.44 -3.33
N ALA A 148 5.48 -20.94 -2.42
CA ALA A 148 5.17 -20.94 -1.00
C ALA A 148 5.17 -19.50 -0.46
N ALA A 149 4.11 -19.10 0.22
CA ALA A 149 3.95 -17.76 0.74
C ALA A 149 3.83 -17.73 2.26
N GLU A 150 4.56 -16.80 2.88
CA GLU A 150 4.27 -16.37 4.25
C GLU A 150 3.02 -15.48 4.24
N VAL A 151 2.14 -15.68 5.20
CA VAL A 151 0.90 -14.90 5.31
C VAL A 151 0.91 -14.10 6.59
N VAL A 152 0.69 -12.80 6.49
CA VAL A 152 0.59 -11.92 7.64
C VAL A 152 -0.69 -11.08 7.57
N ARG A 153 -1.24 -10.77 8.73
CA ARG A 153 -2.41 -9.92 8.88
C ARG A 153 -2.10 -8.77 9.82
N PHE A 154 -2.45 -7.57 9.40
CA PHE A 154 -2.49 -6.37 10.22
C PHE A 154 -3.95 -6.07 10.51
N GLU A 155 -4.36 -6.37 11.73
CA GLU A 155 -5.73 -6.19 12.18
C GLU A 155 -5.84 -4.88 12.95
N PRO A 156 -6.67 -3.92 12.51
CA PRO A 156 -6.79 -2.65 13.19
C PRO A 156 -7.41 -2.83 14.57
N LYS A 157 -6.92 -2.06 15.54
CA LYS A 157 -7.43 -2.04 16.93
C LYS A 157 -8.56 -1.04 17.13
N ASP A 158 -8.91 -0.30 16.07
CA ASP A 158 -9.96 0.71 16.07
C ASP A 158 -10.75 0.66 14.75
N GLY A 159 -11.90 1.32 14.69
CA GLY A 159 -12.74 1.40 13.49
C GLY A 159 -12.30 2.48 12.48
N MET A 160 -11.10 3.06 12.64
CA MET A 160 -10.64 4.20 11.85
C MET A 160 -9.74 3.81 10.68
N ARG A 161 -9.52 2.51 10.46
CA ARG A 161 -8.65 1.98 9.40
C ARG A 161 -9.11 0.60 8.94
N TYR A 162 -8.76 0.25 7.73
CA TYR A 162 -9.00 -1.09 7.21
C TYR A 162 -7.93 -2.07 7.67
N GLY A 163 -8.28 -3.35 7.72
CA GLY A 163 -7.35 -4.45 7.92
C GLY A 163 -6.57 -4.76 6.64
N HIS A 164 -5.35 -5.25 6.79
CA HIS A 164 -4.54 -5.69 5.67
C HIS A 164 -4.14 -7.14 5.83
N MET A 165 -4.14 -7.87 4.74
CA MET A 165 -3.62 -9.23 4.70
C MET A 165 -2.69 -9.38 3.50
N PHE A 166 -1.48 -9.87 3.75
CA PHE A 166 -0.41 -9.92 2.78
C PHE A 166 0.16 -11.32 2.67
N TRP A 167 0.49 -11.71 1.46
CA TRP A 167 1.18 -12.94 1.11
C TRP A 167 2.50 -12.57 0.45
N SER A 168 3.61 -12.89 1.07
CA SER A 168 4.94 -12.70 0.48
C SER A 168 5.58 -14.04 0.17
N ASP A 169 6.34 -14.12 -0.91
CA ASP A 169 7.16 -15.29 -1.20
C ASP A 169 8.08 -15.63 -0.02
N ALA A 170 8.03 -16.86 0.46
CA ALA A 170 8.76 -17.27 1.64
C ALA A 170 10.28 -17.15 1.47
N ALA A 171 10.79 -17.34 0.25
CA ALA A 171 12.22 -17.27 -0.04
C ALA A 171 12.73 -15.83 -0.17
N THR A 172 12.05 -15.00 -0.94
CA THR A 172 12.53 -13.64 -1.30
C THR A 172 11.89 -12.52 -0.51
N GLY A 173 10.67 -12.73 0.01
CA GLY A 173 9.85 -11.69 0.64
C GLY A 173 9.02 -10.87 -0.34
N LEU A 174 9.09 -11.12 -1.65
CA LEU A 174 8.31 -10.36 -2.62
C LEU A 174 6.81 -10.53 -2.36
N LEU A 175 6.08 -9.43 -2.34
CA LEU A 175 4.64 -9.45 -2.16
C LEU A 175 3.94 -10.07 -3.38
N LEU A 176 3.25 -11.19 -3.15
CA LEU A 176 2.56 -11.95 -4.19
C LEU A 176 1.06 -11.67 -4.24
N LYS A 177 0.47 -11.31 -3.09
CA LYS A 177 -0.95 -11.00 -2.97
C LYS A 177 -1.18 -10.08 -1.78
N ALA A 178 -2.13 -9.16 -1.91
CA ALA A 178 -2.62 -8.33 -0.81
C ALA A 178 -4.13 -8.20 -0.84
N ARG A 179 -4.72 -8.07 0.34
CA ARG A 179 -6.13 -7.75 0.55
C ARG A 179 -6.28 -6.59 1.50
N LEU A 180 -7.18 -5.70 1.16
CA LEU A 180 -7.73 -4.69 2.04
C LEU A 180 -9.06 -5.22 2.59
N LEU A 181 -9.24 -5.16 3.91
CA LEU A 181 -10.38 -5.81 4.58
C LEU A 181 -11.17 -4.80 5.41
N THR A 182 -12.49 -4.88 5.34
CA THR A 182 -13.36 -4.17 6.29
C THR A 182 -13.19 -4.72 7.71
N GLU A 183 -13.76 -4.03 8.69
CA GLU A 183 -13.85 -4.52 10.08
C GLU A 183 -14.56 -5.89 10.18
N LYS A 184 -15.51 -6.15 9.28
CA LYS A 184 -16.23 -7.44 9.21
C LYS A 184 -15.44 -8.54 8.50
N GLY A 185 -14.29 -8.20 7.90
CA GLY A 185 -13.46 -9.12 7.13
C GLY A 185 -13.83 -9.25 5.65
N ASP A 186 -14.77 -8.43 5.16
CA ASP A 186 -15.09 -8.39 3.74
C ASP A 186 -13.93 -7.80 2.95
N VAL A 187 -13.69 -8.34 1.76
CA VAL A 187 -12.62 -7.88 0.88
C VAL A 187 -13.06 -6.60 0.17
N VAL A 188 -12.39 -5.50 0.43
CA VAL A 188 -12.58 -4.20 -0.24
C VAL A 188 -11.85 -4.20 -1.58
N GLU A 189 -10.60 -4.61 -1.55
CA GLU A 189 -9.71 -4.69 -2.71
C GLU A 189 -8.77 -5.89 -2.56
N GLN A 190 -8.33 -6.41 -3.70
CA GLN A 190 -7.31 -7.46 -3.75
C GLN A 190 -6.46 -7.29 -5.00
N PHE A 191 -5.15 -7.42 -4.86
CA PHE A 191 -4.32 -7.82 -5.98
C PHE A 191 -3.69 -9.20 -5.72
N ALA A 192 -3.43 -9.96 -6.78
CA ALA A 192 -2.74 -11.24 -6.68
C ALA A 192 -2.02 -11.56 -7.99
N PHE A 193 -0.80 -12.05 -7.90
CA PHE A 193 -0.17 -12.72 -9.02
C PHE A 193 -0.85 -14.05 -9.28
N THR A 194 -1.19 -14.31 -10.53
CA THR A 194 -1.68 -15.62 -11.02
C THR A 194 -0.55 -16.44 -11.61
N ASP A 195 0.49 -15.76 -12.10
CA ASP A 195 1.74 -16.31 -12.60
C ASP A 195 2.88 -15.34 -12.28
N ILE A 196 4.06 -15.86 -11.91
CA ILE A 196 5.24 -15.04 -11.62
C ILE A 196 6.52 -15.82 -11.87
N ASN A 197 7.49 -15.17 -12.53
CA ASN A 197 8.83 -15.70 -12.73
C ASN A 197 9.86 -14.77 -12.06
N LEU A 198 10.42 -15.22 -10.93
CA LEU A 198 11.43 -14.49 -10.15
C LEU A 198 12.86 -14.66 -10.72
N ASN A 199 13.03 -15.56 -11.68
CA ASN A 199 14.32 -15.84 -12.33
C ASN A 199 14.32 -15.34 -13.79
N ALA A 200 13.42 -14.43 -14.14
CA ALA A 200 13.32 -13.92 -15.50
C ALA A 200 14.59 -13.13 -15.88
N LYS A 201 15.14 -13.46 -17.04
CA LYS A 201 16.19 -12.66 -17.65
C LYS A 201 15.51 -11.46 -18.32
N ILE A 202 15.64 -10.29 -17.72
CA ILE A 202 14.99 -9.06 -18.17
C ILE A 202 16.07 -8.10 -18.65
N ASP A 203 15.93 -7.63 -19.86
CA ASP A 203 16.74 -6.53 -20.39
C ASP A 203 15.93 -5.22 -20.45
N ARG A 204 16.62 -4.13 -20.75
CA ARG A 204 15.98 -2.80 -20.82
C ARG A 204 14.98 -2.64 -21.94
N GLU A 205 15.08 -3.43 -23.01
CA GLU A 205 14.13 -3.36 -24.10
C GLU A 205 12.74 -3.85 -23.67
N MET A 206 12.70 -4.86 -22.77
CA MET A 206 11.44 -5.40 -22.27
C MET A 206 10.63 -4.41 -21.43
N VAL A 207 11.29 -3.44 -20.82
CA VAL A 207 10.64 -2.39 -19.99
C VAL A 207 10.44 -1.08 -20.75
N LYS A 208 10.83 -1.00 -22.02
CA LYS A 208 10.51 0.13 -22.88
C LYS A 208 9.04 0.13 -23.31
N PRO A 209 8.49 1.31 -23.64
CA PRO A 209 7.16 1.38 -24.22
C PRO A 209 7.05 0.57 -25.50
N SER A 210 5.91 -0.07 -25.72
CA SER A 210 5.61 -0.72 -27.00
C SER A 210 5.51 0.30 -28.15
N TRP A 211 5.23 1.55 -27.82
CA TRP A 211 5.20 2.70 -28.75
C TRP A 211 6.38 3.63 -28.41
N THR A 212 7.57 3.33 -28.94
CA THR A 212 8.83 4.08 -28.66
C THR A 212 8.79 5.54 -29.11
N ALA A 213 8.03 5.84 -30.17
CA ALA A 213 7.64 7.20 -30.49
C ALA A 213 6.11 7.19 -30.55
N ALA A 214 5.45 8.08 -29.82
CA ALA A 214 4.01 8.27 -30.02
C ALA A 214 3.79 8.59 -31.52
N PRO A 215 2.91 7.86 -32.23
CA PRO A 215 2.61 8.19 -33.60
C PRO A 215 2.27 9.68 -33.74
N PRO A 216 2.53 10.33 -34.90
CA PRO A 216 2.34 11.78 -35.06
C PRO A 216 0.91 12.26 -34.78
N ASP A 217 -0.05 11.38 -34.85
CA ASP A 217 -1.48 11.64 -34.59
C ASP A 217 -1.89 11.46 -33.11
N TRP A 218 -0.94 11.09 -32.23
CA TRP A 218 -1.20 10.95 -30.81
C TRP A 218 -0.98 12.25 -30.05
N GLN A 219 -1.84 12.52 -29.07
CA GLN A 219 -1.70 13.64 -28.17
C GLN A 219 -0.80 13.28 -26.99
N ILE A 220 0.32 13.97 -26.83
CA ILE A 220 1.14 13.88 -25.62
C ILE A 220 0.60 14.90 -24.62
N LYS A 221 0.02 14.40 -23.52
CA LYS A 221 -0.49 15.23 -22.42
C LYS A 221 0.50 15.16 -21.26
N HIS A 222 1.37 16.14 -21.17
CA HIS A 222 2.15 16.31 -19.96
C HIS A 222 1.19 16.72 -18.85
N VAL A 223 1.07 15.86 -17.83
CA VAL A 223 0.53 16.34 -16.57
C VAL A 223 1.58 17.33 -16.09
N ALA A 224 1.20 18.60 -16.04
CA ALA A 224 2.08 19.60 -15.48
C ALA A 224 2.64 19.01 -14.19
N ALA A 225 3.97 19.02 -14.06
CA ALA A 225 4.58 18.64 -12.80
C ALA A 225 3.77 19.42 -11.78
N THR A 226 2.90 18.70 -11.08
CA THR A 226 2.21 19.32 -9.99
C THR A 226 3.30 19.44 -8.95
N GLU A 227 4.20 20.42 -9.17
CA GLU A 227 5.14 20.78 -8.15
C GLU A 227 4.29 20.99 -6.92
N VAL A 228 4.34 20.00 -6.07
CA VAL A 228 3.94 20.24 -4.69
C VAL A 228 5.04 21.16 -4.22
N VAL A 229 4.82 22.45 -4.45
CA VAL A 229 5.68 23.45 -3.84
C VAL A 229 5.46 23.24 -2.36
N ARG A 230 6.43 22.56 -1.71
CA ARG A 230 6.38 22.30 -0.27
C ARG A 230 6.43 23.63 0.43
N HIS A 231 5.27 24.17 0.75
CA HIS A 231 5.11 25.38 1.54
C HIS A 231 4.11 25.09 2.65
N GLN A 232 4.28 25.80 3.73
CA GLN A 232 3.23 25.85 4.74
C GLN A 232 2.00 26.49 4.09
N THR A 233 0.91 25.71 3.99
CA THR A 233 -0.34 26.18 3.37
C THR A 233 -1.18 27.02 4.33
N GLY A 234 -0.83 27.00 5.61
CA GLY A 234 -1.64 27.59 6.68
C GLY A 234 -2.84 26.73 7.06
N TRP A 235 -2.98 25.52 6.51
CA TRP A 235 -4.03 24.57 6.83
C TRP A 235 -3.58 23.43 7.73
N SER A 236 -4.47 22.92 8.54
CA SER A 236 -4.24 21.73 9.38
C SER A 236 -5.53 21.00 9.63
N ALA A 237 -5.42 19.74 10.07
CA ALA A 237 -6.51 18.96 10.64
C ALA A 237 -6.28 18.82 12.14
N SER A 238 -7.24 19.28 12.95
CA SER A 238 -7.11 19.33 14.42
C SER A 238 -7.46 17.99 15.10
N LYS A 239 -8.21 17.11 14.41
CA LYS A 239 -8.63 15.80 14.92
C LYS A 239 -8.24 14.70 13.92
N LEU A 240 -6.98 14.27 13.98
CA LEU A 240 -6.53 13.09 13.25
C LEU A 240 -6.88 11.82 14.03
N PRO A 241 -7.18 10.71 13.33
CA PRO A 241 -7.22 9.41 14.00
C PRO A 241 -5.87 9.11 14.67
N PRO A 242 -5.84 8.40 15.79
CA PRO A 242 -4.59 8.07 16.45
C PRO A 242 -3.59 7.42 15.51
N GLY A 243 -2.33 7.86 15.52
CA GLY A 243 -1.26 7.36 14.65
C GLY A 243 -1.17 7.95 13.25
N PHE A 244 -2.16 8.71 12.82
CA PHE A 244 -2.02 9.47 11.58
C PHE A 244 -1.14 10.71 11.81
N MET A 245 -0.16 10.87 10.93
CA MET A 245 0.76 12.01 10.94
C MET A 245 0.74 12.68 9.57
N LYS A 246 0.98 13.99 9.57
CA LYS A 246 1.13 14.74 8.31
C LYS A 246 2.48 14.38 7.67
N ILE A 247 2.44 13.76 6.50
CA ILE A 247 3.63 13.35 5.76
C ILE A 247 3.94 14.28 4.58
N MET A 248 2.96 15.09 4.17
CA MET A 248 3.13 16.05 3.07
C MET A 248 2.20 17.25 3.25
N GLU A 249 2.69 18.42 2.87
CA GLU A 249 1.94 19.67 2.78
C GLU A 249 2.51 20.53 1.65
N GLY A 250 1.64 21.13 0.87
CA GLY A 250 2.03 22.06 -0.18
C GLY A 250 0.86 22.46 -1.07
N TYR A 251 1.17 23.20 -2.11
CA TYR A 251 0.21 23.57 -3.14
C TYR A 251 0.43 22.75 -4.40
N ARG A 252 -0.66 22.40 -5.08
CA ARG A 252 -0.60 21.75 -6.40
C ARG A 252 -1.66 22.32 -7.33
N THR A 253 -1.33 22.40 -8.61
CA THR A 253 -2.29 22.76 -9.65
C THR A 253 -2.99 21.50 -10.14
N LEU A 254 -4.29 21.40 -9.99
CA LEU A 254 -5.09 20.30 -10.55
C LEU A 254 -5.43 20.62 -12.01
N ARG A 255 -5.59 19.55 -12.81
CA ARG A 255 -5.71 19.62 -14.28
C ARG A 255 -6.76 20.62 -14.80
N ASP A 256 -7.88 20.70 -14.11
CA ASP A 256 -9.03 21.50 -14.53
C ASP A 256 -9.14 22.81 -13.73
N LYS A 257 -8.11 23.15 -12.95
CA LYS A 257 -8.07 24.31 -12.08
C LYS A 257 -7.02 25.30 -12.55
N ARG A 258 -7.39 26.58 -12.60
CA ARG A 258 -6.47 27.69 -12.94
C ARG A 258 -5.77 28.30 -11.72
N TYR A 259 -6.00 27.71 -10.55
CA TYR A 259 -5.47 28.18 -9.26
C TYR A 259 -4.83 27.02 -8.50
N PRO A 260 -3.87 27.31 -7.64
CA PRO A 260 -3.26 26.27 -6.80
C PRO A 260 -4.24 25.80 -5.72
N VAL A 261 -4.27 24.50 -5.50
CA VAL A 261 -5.06 23.83 -4.47
C VAL A 261 -4.12 23.41 -3.34
N ALA A 262 -4.47 23.73 -2.10
CA ALA A 262 -3.70 23.24 -0.96
C ALA A 262 -3.92 21.73 -0.82
N HIS A 263 -2.83 21.00 -0.65
CA HIS A 263 -2.84 19.55 -0.55
C HIS A 263 -2.04 19.12 0.68
N LEU A 264 -2.71 18.43 1.59
CA LEU A 264 -2.07 17.77 2.73
C LEU A 264 -2.26 16.27 2.60
N VAL A 265 -1.28 15.51 3.06
CA VAL A 265 -1.39 14.04 3.16
C VAL A 265 -1.08 13.62 4.57
N PHE A 266 -1.97 12.83 5.12
CA PHE A 266 -1.83 12.20 6.43
C PHE A 266 -1.72 10.68 6.24
N SER A 267 -0.88 10.03 7.04
CA SER A 267 -0.69 8.58 6.95
C SER A 267 -0.35 8.01 8.32
N ASP A 268 -0.79 6.78 8.57
CA ASP A 268 -0.35 5.94 9.69
C ASP A 268 0.76 4.94 9.29
N GLY A 269 1.18 5.00 8.01
CA GLY A 269 2.20 4.14 7.41
C GLY A 269 1.64 3.04 6.51
N LEU A 270 0.45 2.53 6.76
CA LEU A 270 -0.23 1.56 5.89
C LEU A 270 -1.30 2.21 5.02
N VAL A 271 -1.92 3.27 5.51
CA VAL A 271 -2.98 4.02 4.83
C VAL A 271 -2.56 5.46 4.66
N ALA A 272 -2.91 6.06 3.52
CA ALA A 272 -2.75 7.49 3.27
C ALA A 272 -4.10 8.13 2.96
N VAL A 273 -4.29 9.33 3.53
CA VAL A 273 -5.48 10.17 3.30
C VAL A 273 -5.03 11.53 2.80
N SER A 274 -5.52 11.89 1.61
CA SER A 274 -5.28 13.19 0.98
C SER A 274 -6.39 14.17 1.32
N VAL A 275 -6.00 15.40 1.60
CA VAL A 275 -6.89 16.54 1.85
C VAL A 275 -6.61 17.62 0.82
N PHE A 276 -7.61 17.98 0.05
CA PHE A 276 -7.57 19.07 -0.91
C PHE A 276 -8.43 20.22 -0.42
N ILE A 277 -7.88 21.43 -0.43
CA ILE A 277 -8.59 22.64 -0.04
C ILE A 277 -8.49 23.65 -1.18
N GLU A 278 -9.65 24.01 -1.74
CA GLU A 278 -9.73 24.91 -2.87
C GLU A 278 -10.75 26.04 -2.61
N PRO A 279 -10.54 27.23 -3.18
CA PRO A 279 -11.52 28.32 -3.07
C PRO A 279 -12.89 27.87 -3.62
N LEU A 280 -13.96 28.23 -2.91
CA LEU A 280 -15.32 27.97 -3.32
C LEU A 280 -15.75 29.04 -4.29
N PHE A 281 -15.93 28.70 -5.56
CA PHE A 281 -16.54 29.58 -6.55
C PHE A 281 -18.05 29.33 -6.61
N ALA A 282 -18.77 30.24 -7.23
CA ALA A 282 -20.23 30.19 -7.34
C ALA A 282 -20.82 28.97 -8.07
N THR A 283 -19.99 28.07 -8.53
CA THR A 283 -20.39 26.81 -9.18
C THR A 283 -20.99 25.84 -8.15
N PRO A 284 -22.13 25.21 -8.43
CA PRO A 284 -22.66 24.15 -7.58
C PRO A 284 -21.61 23.02 -7.42
N VAL A 285 -21.34 22.65 -6.18
CA VAL A 285 -20.42 21.55 -5.87
C VAL A 285 -21.17 20.56 -4.99
N GLU A 286 -21.14 19.29 -5.39
CA GLU A 286 -21.67 18.21 -4.57
C GLU A 286 -20.81 18.04 -3.32
N THR A 287 -21.49 17.92 -2.19
CA THR A 287 -20.88 17.70 -0.88
C THR A 287 -21.45 16.44 -0.25
N GLY A 288 -20.74 15.93 0.74
CA GLY A 288 -21.11 14.68 1.41
C GLY A 288 -20.18 13.52 1.09
N PRO A 289 -20.57 12.31 1.49
CA PRO A 289 -19.79 11.11 1.21
C PRO A 289 -19.98 10.63 -0.23
N SER A 290 -18.91 10.14 -0.83
CA SER A 290 -18.93 9.34 -2.05
C SER A 290 -17.87 8.24 -1.96
N GLN A 291 -17.96 7.22 -2.82
CA GLN A 291 -17.07 6.09 -2.79
C GLN A 291 -16.75 5.62 -4.21
N GLN A 292 -15.49 5.28 -4.43
CA GLN A 292 -15.03 4.64 -5.65
C GLN A 292 -14.09 3.49 -5.25
N GLY A 293 -14.64 2.26 -5.20
CA GLY A 293 -13.91 1.12 -4.69
C GLY A 293 -13.58 1.22 -3.21
N GLY A 294 -12.34 0.92 -2.87
CA GLY A 294 -11.79 1.13 -1.53
C GLY A 294 -11.58 2.58 -1.17
N LEU A 295 -11.61 3.48 -2.16
CA LEU A 295 -11.40 4.90 -1.97
C LEU A 295 -12.69 5.56 -1.47
N ASN A 296 -12.71 5.99 -0.22
CA ASN A 296 -13.77 6.81 0.33
C ASN A 296 -13.42 8.29 0.18
N VAL A 297 -14.43 9.09 -0.15
CA VAL A 297 -14.30 10.53 -0.34
C VAL A 297 -15.34 11.22 0.54
N TYR A 298 -14.95 12.32 1.16
CA TYR A 298 -15.87 13.20 1.85
C TYR A 298 -15.59 14.65 1.47
N SER A 299 -16.58 15.33 0.90
CA SER A 299 -16.49 16.73 0.51
C SER A 299 -17.39 17.59 1.36
N MET A 300 -16.90 18.75 1.80
CA MET A 300 -17.67 19.72 2.57
C MET A 300 -17.27 21.15 2.23
N LYS A 301 -18.22 22.06 2.41
CA LYS A 301 -17.96 23.50 2.31
C LYS A 301 -17.61 24.05 3.68
N THR A 302 -16.63 24.93 3.71
CA THR A 302 -16.34 25.81 4.85
C THR A 302 -16.31 27.23 4.29
N ASP A 303 -17.04 28.16 4.88
CA ASP A 303 -17.09 29.57 4.45
C ASP A 303 -16.78 29.84 2.95
N GLU A 304 -15.50 30.03 2.65
CA GLU A 304 -14.99 30.36 1.30
C GLU A 304 -14.29 29.17 0.59
N TYR A 305 -14.26 27.97 1.18
CA TYR A 305 -13.47 26.84 0.67
C TYR A 305 -14.28 25.56 0.53
N LEU A 306 -13.90 24.76 -0.48
CA LEU A 306 -14.29 23.38 -0.60
C LEU A 306 -13.14 22.52 -0.03
N VAL A 307 -13.45 21.70 0.95
CA VAL A 307 -12.55 20.70 1.51
C VAL A 307 -12.97 19.33 0.99
N THR A 308 -12.06 18.65 0.28
CA THR A 308 -12.26 17.28 -0.19
C THR A 308 -11.21 16.37 0.42
N VAL A 309 -11.66 15.36 1.15
CA VAL A 309 -10.80 14.36 1.79
C VAL A 309 -11.05 13.01 1.16
N LEU A 310 -9.99 12.32 0.78
CA LEU A 310 -10.10 11.01 0.15
C LEU A 310 -8.95 10.08 0.57
N GLY A 311 -9.26 8.80 0.67
CA GLY A 311 -8.29 7.76 1.04
C GLY A 311 -8.90 6.37 1.12
N GLU A 312 -8.04 5.35 1.08
CA GLU A 312 -8.41 3.95 1.33
C GLU A 312 -8.54 3.71 2.85
N ALA A 313 -9.44 4.47 3.46
CA ALA A 313 -9.76 4.43 4.88
C ALA A 313 -11.28 4.39 5.06
N PRO A 314 -11.81 3.88 6.19
CA PRO A 314 -13.24 3.88 6.44
C PRO A 314 -13.91 5.24 6.26
N PRO A 315 -15.20 5.30 5.85
CA PRO A 315 -15.92 6.57 5.68
C PRO A 315 -15.87 7.50 6.91
N ALA A 316 -15.87 6.90 8.11
CA ALA A 316 -15.75 7.64 9.37
C ALA A 316 -14.43 8.43 9.45
N THR A 317 -13.34 7.85 8.98
CA THR A 317 -12.00 8.45 9.00
C THR A 317 -11.91 9.67 8.09
N VAL A 318 -12.31 9.52 6.81
CA VAL A 318 -12.26 10.64 5.86
C VAL A 318 -13.19 11.77 6.30
N ARG A 319 -14.36 11.44 6.86
CA ARG A 319 -15.30 12.41 7.42
C ARG A 319 -14.70 13.13 8.64
N GLN A 320 -14.12 12.41 9.60
CA GLN A 320 -13.52 13.01 10.80
C GLN A 320 -12.40 13.97 10.42
N ILE A 321 -11.52 13.58 9.51
CA ILE A 321 -10.43 14.43 9.04
C ILE A 321 -11.01 15.67 8.37
N ALA A 322 -11.97 15.54 7.44
CA ALA A 322 -12.59 16.66 6.75
C ALA A 322 -13.19 17.69 7.70
N GLN A 323 -13.96 17.21 8.68
CA GLN A 323 -14.62 18.07 9.68
C GLN A 323 -13.64 18.75 10.64
N SER A 324 -12.39 18.35 10.66
CA SER A 324 -11.35 18.92 11.51
C SER A 324 -10.37 19.84 10.78
N VAL A 325 -10.53 20.01 9.47
CA VAL A 325 -9.69 20.89 8.66
C VAL A 325 -10.02 22.35 8.95
N GLY A 326 -8.99 23.15 9.20
CA GLY A 326 -9.11 24.59 9.46
C GLY A 326 -7.80 25.31 9.16
N LYS A 327 -7.87 26.64 9.05
CA LYS A 327 -6.68 27.50 9.03
C LYS A 327 -6.03 27.51 10.41
N ARG A 328 -4.70 27.57 10.43
CA ARG A 328 -3.90 27.80 11.64
C ARG A 328 -3.84 29.27 11.99
#